data_b7b54b97f71ad60abd86b83615732258
#
_entry.id   b7b54b97f71ad60abd86b83615732258
#
_cell.length_a   1.000
_cell.length_b   1.000
_cell.length_c   1.000
_cell.angle_alpha   90.00
_cell.angle_beta   90.00
_cell.angle_gamma   90.00
#
_symmetry.space_group_name_H-M   'P 1'
#
loop_
_entity.id
_entity.type
_entity.pdbx_description
1 polymer ?
#
loop_
_entity_poly.entity_id
_entity_poly.type
_entity_poly.pdbx_seq_one_letter_code
_entity_poly.pdbx_strand_id
1 'polypeptide(L)'
;MAQKENNIIPMIFDETFYRKMATQKWQQQDYKKAAEYYEKVLELSPEDFDIQQHYAQCLVKLNIGKKAEHLFYENIVKDFHVEESFYELSQL
;
A
#
# COMPACT_ATOMS: atom_id res chain seq x y z
N MET A 1 18.42 31.94 -4.60
CA MET A 1 17.92 31.73 -4.28
C MET A 1 17.45 30.99 -3.69
N ALA A 2 17.63 30.97 -3.28
CA ALA A 2 17.16 30.18 -2.38
C ALA A 2 15.96 29.53 -2.67
N GLN A 3 15.22 29.90 -3.30
CA GLN A 3 14.12 29.25 -3.59
C GLN A 3 14.28 28.07 -4.23
N LYS A 4 15.30 27.86 -4.77
CA LYS A 4 15.46 26.76 -5.42
C LYS A 4 15.42 25.65 -4.61
N GLU A 5 15.80 25.71 -3.41
CA GLU A 5 15.79 24.57 -2.63
C GLU A 5 14.43 24.09 -2.50
N ASN A 6 13.50 24.94 -2.53
CA ASN A 6 12.14 24.51 -2.40
C ASN A 6 11.71 23.63 -3.52
N ASN A 7 12.32 23.75 -4.65
CA ASN A 7 11.95 22.96 -5.78
C ASN A 7 12.34 21.52 -5.62
N ILE A 8 13.34 21.28 -4.81
CA ILE A 8 13.81 19.93 -4.62
C ILE A 8 12.92 19.14 -3.71
N ILE A 9 12.42 19.79 -2.69
CA ILE A 9 11.65 19.09 -1.69
C ILE A 9 10.47 18.31 -2.21
N PRO A 10 9.63 18.82 -3.07
CA PRO A 10 8.47 18.07 -3.53
C PRO A 10 8.84 16.79 -4.23
N MET A 11 10.02 16.71 -4.80
CA MET A 11 10.39 15.51 -5.53
C MET A 11 10.71 14.37 -4.60
N ILE A 12 10.98 14.66 -3.33
CA ILE A 12 11.29 13.64 -2.37
C ILE A 12 10.03 12.85 -1.99
N PHE A 13 8.88 13.48 -2.13
CA PHE A 13 7.63 12.87 -1.72
C PHE A 13 6.80 12.39 -2.88
N ASP A 14 7.46 11.89 -3.92
CA ASP A 14 6.73 11.31 -5.05
C ASP A 14 6.40 9.84 -4.76
N GLU A 15 5.81 9.18 -5.76
CA GLU A 15 5.38 7.81 -5.59
C GLU A 15 6.53 6.89 -5.20
N THR A 16 7.70 7.09 -5.80
CA THR A 16 8.88 6.26 -5.50
C THR A 16 9.25 6.37 -4.03
N PHE A 17 9.21 7.58 -3.48
CA PHE A 17 9.49 7.78 -2.07
C PHE A 17 8.50 7.00 -1.20
N TYR A 18 7.21 7.12 -1.51
CA TYR A 18 6.19 6.46 -0.69
C TYR A 18 6.29 4.93 -0.79
N ARG A 19 6.62 4.40 -1.97
CA ARG A 19 6.82 2.96 -2.13
C ARG A 19 7.97 2.47 -1.27
N LYS A 20 9.05 3.21 -1.28
CA LYS A 20 10.24 2.85 -0.51
C LYS A 20 9.94 2.88 0.98
N MET A 21 9.26 3.92 1.43
CA MET A 21 8.93 4.05 2.84
C MET A 21 7.97 2.95 3.28
N ALA A 22 6.99 2.62 2.45
CA ALA A 22 6.04 1.57 2.78
C ALA A 22 6.76 0.23 2.95
N THR A 23 7.65 -0.10 2.02
CA THR A 23 8.41 -1.34 2.09
C THR A 23 9.26 -1.37 3.36
N GLN A 24 9.91 -0.26 3.68
CA GLN A 24 10.76 -0.18 4.85
C GLN A 24 9.95 -0.38 6.13
N LYS A 25 8.79 0.25 6.21
CA LYS A 25 7.95 0.10 7.39
C LYS A 25 7.38 -1.31 7.51
N TRP A 26 7.04 -1.91 6.37
CA TRP A 26 6.59 -3.30 6.38
C TRP A 26 7.69 -4.21 6.95
N GLN A 27 8.92 -4.02 6.51
CA GLN A 27 10.03 -4.84 6.99
C GLN A 27 10.30 -4.63 8.48
N GLN A 28 9.99 -3.45 8.99
CA GLN A 28 10.12 -3.16 10.41
C GLN A 28 8.90 -3.62 11.20
N GLN A 29 7.92 -4.20 10.52
CA GLN A 29 6.67 -4.64 11.12
C GLN A 29 5.85 -3.48 11.71
N ASP A 30 6.11 -2.28 11.21
CA ASP A 30 5.33 -1.11 11.57
C ASP A 30 4.18 -1.01 10.57
N TYR A 31 3.18 -1.86 10.76
CA TYR A 31 2.12 -2.02 9.77
C TYR A 31 1.24 -0.79 9.64
N LYS A 32 1.10 -0.05 10.73
CA LYS A 32 0.30 1.16 10.66
C LYS A 32 0.94 2.19 9.73
N LYS A 33 2.24 2.41 9.90
CA LYS A 33 2.93 3.35 9.03
C LYS A 33 3.05 2.82 7.61
N ALA A 34 3.27 1.52 7.46
CA ALA A 34 3.31 0.94 6.13
C ALA A 34 1.99 1.18 5.41
N ALA A 35 0.86 0.97 6.10
CA ALA A 35 -0.45 1.20 5.50
C ALA A 35 -0.63 2.66 5.08
N GLU A 36 -0.16 3.59 5.90
CA GLU A 36 -0.27 5.01 5.57
C GLU A 36 0.50 5.33 4.29
N TYR A 37 1.70 4.77 4.14
CA TYR A 37 2.48 5.01 2.94
C TYR A 37 1.89 4.31 1.73
N TYR A 38 1.35 3.09 1.89
CA TYR A 38 0.68 2.41 0.80
C TYR A 38 -0.54 3.22 0.32
N GLU A 39 -1.26 3.84 1.25
CA GLU A 39 -2.37 4.69 0.87
C GLU A 39 -1.92 5.84 0.00
N LYS A 40 -0.76 6.43 0.32
CA LYS A 40 -0.22 7.51 -0.48
C LYS A 40 0.11 7.04 -1.89
N VAL A 41 0.67 5.84 -2.01
CA VAL A 41 0.96 5.28 -3.32
C VAL A 41 -0.33 5.11 -4.12
N LEU A 42 -1.38 4.60 -3.46
CA LEU A 42 -2.64 4.35 -4.15
C LEU A 42 -3.37 5.63 -4.53
N GLU A 43 -3.12 6.73 -3.81
CA GLU A 43 -3.65 8.02 -4.21
C GLU A 43 -3.03 8.47 -5.53
N LEU A 44 -1.76 8.14 -5.74
CA LEU A 44 -1.05 8.53 -6.95
C LEU A 44 -1.22 7.51 -8.07
N SER A 45 -1.41 6.26 -7.73
CA SER A 45 -1.57 5.17 -8.70
C SER A 45 -2.69 4.25 -8.25
N PRO A 46 -3.95 4.65 -8.44
CA PRO A 46 -5.09 3.90 -7.90
C PRO A 46 -5.24 2.49 -8.45
N GLU A 47 -4.64 2.21 -9.60
CA GLU A 47 -4.78 0.89 -10.20
C GLU A 47 -3.53 0.04 -10.04
N ASP A 48 -2.71 0.35 -9.06
CA ASP A 48 -1.56 -0.47 -8.76
C ASP A 48 -2.02 -1.60 -7.84
N PHE A 49 -2.42 -2.71 -8.45
CA PHE A 49 -3.01 -3.81 -7.70
C PHE A 49 -1.99 -4.59 -6.88
N ASP A 50 -0.70 -4.50 -7.23
CA ASP A 50 0.34 -5.09 -6.38
C ASP A 50 0.43 -4.35 -5.05
N ILE A 51 0.41 -3.03 -5.11
CA ILE A 51 0.43 -2.22 -3.89
C ILE A 51 -0.86 -2.42 -3.11
N GLN A 52 -1.99 -2.55 -3.82
CA GLN A 52 -3.26 -2.80 -3.15
C GLN A 52 -3.21 -4.11 -2.37
N GLN A 53 -2.55 -5.13 -2.91
CA GLN A 53 -2.41 -6.40 -2.21
C GLN A 53 -1.60 -6.22 -0.92
N HIS A 54 -0.48 -5.51 -1.00
CA HIS A 54 0.32 -5.27 0.20
C HIS A 54 -0.43 -4.43 1.22
N TYR A 55 -1.18 -3.46 0.76
CA TYR A 55 -1.98 -2.62 1.64
C TYR A 55 -3.02 -3.47 2.36
N ALA A 56 -3.70 -4.36 1.62
CA ALA A 56 -4.69 -5.24 2.21
C ALA A 56 -4.05 -6.14 3.28
N GLN A 57 -2.83 -6.63 3.02
CA GLN A 57 -2.13 -7.45 3.99
C GLN A 57 -1.80 -6.66 5.25
N CYS A 58 -1.44 -5.38 5.12
CA CYS A 58 -1.24 -4.52 6.28
C CYS A 58 -2.52 -4.40 7.10
N LEU A 59 -3.65 -4.26 6.42
CA LEU A 59 -4.92 -4.13 7.12
C LEU A 59 -5.28 -5.39 7.89
N VAL A 60 -4.92 -6.56 7.35
CA VAL A 60 -5.12 -7.81 8.09
C VAL A 60 -4.30 -7.78 9.36
N LYS A 61 -3.02 -7.37 9.26
CA LYS A 61 -2.16 -7.30 10.44
C LYS A 61 -2.68 -6.31 11.47
N LEU A 62 -3.43 -5.31 11.04
CA LEU A 62 -3.99 -4.29 11.93
C LEU A 62 -5.40 -4.62 12.40
N ASN A 63 -5.88 -5.82 12.04
CA ASN A 63 -7.23 -6.27 12.41
C ASN A 63 -8.34 -5.42 11.80
N ILE A 64 -8.12 -4.91 10.60
CA ILE A 64 -9.13 -4.16 9.86
C ILE A 64 -9.59 -5.06 8.71
N GLY A 65 -10.21 -6.18 9.09
CA GLY A 65 -10.50 -7.25 8.14
C GLY A 65 -11.52 -6.90 7.08
N LYS A 66 -12.52 -6.09 7.43
CA LYS A 66 -13.55 -5.79 6.45
C LYS A 66 -13.02 -5.03 5.24
N LYS A 67 -12.19 -4.05 5.47
CA LYS A 67 -11.61 -3.30 4.37
C LYS A 67 -10.65 -4.18 3.59
N ALA A 68 -9.88 -5.02 4.29
CA ALA A 68 -8.96 -5.94 3.63
C ALA A 68 -9.72 -6.90 2.74
N GLU A 69 -10.83 -7.43 3.24
CA GLU A 69 -11.66 -8.37 2.49
C GLU A 69 -12.10 -7.76 1.16
N HIS A 70 -12.58 -6.52 1.21
CA HIS A 70 -13.03 -5.84 0.01
C HIS A 70 -11.92 -5.70 -1.02
N LEU A 71 -10.72 -5.35 -0.54
CA LEU A 71 -9.58 -5.17 -1.44
C LEU A 71 -9.11 -6.48 -2.06
N PHE A 72 -9.14 -7.58 -1.30
CA PHE A 72 -8.80 -8.88 -1.84
C PHE A 72 -9.79 -9.31 -2.91
N TYR A 73 -11.08 -9.09 -2.69
CA TYR A 73 -12.08 -9.40 -3.70
C TYR A 73 -11.86 -8.57 -4.95
N GLU A 74 -11.52 -7.30 -4.79
CA GLU A 74 -11.28 -6.45 -5.93
C GLU A 74 -10.09 -6.94 -6.75
N ASN A 75 -9.03 -7.38 -6.08
CA ASN A 75 -7.87 -7.92 -6.75
C ASN A 75 -8.24 -9.19 -7.53
N ILE A 76 -9.08 -10.04 -6.95
CA ILE A 76 -9.52 -11.25 -7.64
C ILE A 76 -10.30 -10.89 -8.90
N VAL A 77 -11.20 -9.93 -8.80
CA VAL A 77 -11.99 -9.50 -9.93
C VAL A 77 -11.11 -8.96 -11.05
N LYS A 78 -10.03 -8.29 -10.68
CA LYS A 78 -9.10 -7.74 -11.66
C LYS A 78 -8.04 -8.74 -12.11
N ASP A 79 -8.11 -9.96 -11.59
CA ASP A 79 -7.20 -11.05 -11.94
C ASP A 79 -5.76 -10.78 -11.51
N PHE A 80 -5.58 -10.13 -10.36
CA PHE A 80 -4.27 -9.91 -9.76
C PHE A 80 -4.19 -10.65 -8.43
N HIS A 81 -3.11 -11.37 -8.22
CA HIS A 81 -2.85 -12.05 -6.94
C HIS A 81 -4.03 -12.92 -6.49
N VAL A 82 -4.60 -13.65 -7.44
CA VAL A 82 -5.84 -14.38 -7.19
C VAL A 82 -5.69 -15.43 -6.11
N GLU A 83 -4.66 -16.27 -6.20
CA GLU A 83 -4.48 -17.33 -5.24
C GLU A 83 -4.16 -16.79 -3.86
N GLU A 84 -3.29 -15.80 -3.80
CA GLU A 84 -2.94 -15.18 -2.54
C GLU A 84 -4.14 -14.52 -1.89
N SER A 85 -4.98 -13.89 -2.69
CA SER A 85 -6.18 -13.24 -2.17
C SER A 85 -7.17 -14.26 -1.62
N PHE A 86 -7.37 -15.37 -2.32
CA PHE A 86 -8.23 -16.42 -1.80
C PHE A 86 -7.68 -16.97 -0.48
N TYR A 87 -6.36 -17.16 -0.40
CA TYR A 87 -5.75 -17.65 0.82
C TYR A 87 -6.00 -16.68 1.97
N GLU A 88 -5.78 -15.38 1.72
CA GLU A 88 -5.98 -14.38 2.76
C GLU A 88 -7.44 -14.33 3.20
N LEU A 89 -8.36 -14.40 2.24
CA LEU A 89 -9.78 -14.40 2.57
C LEU A 89 -10.17 -15.60 3.43
N SER A 90 -9.54 -16.73 3.21
CA SER A 90 -9.86 -17.91 4.01
C SER A 90 -9.39 -17.79 5.45
N GLN A 91 -8.48 -16.85 5.72
CA GLN A 91 -7.97 -16.62 7.08
C GLN A 91 -8.80 -15.57 7.83
N LEU A 92 -9.65 -14.86 7.15
CA LEU A 92 -10.47 -13.83 7.79
C LEU A 92 -11.80 -14.40 8.36
#